data_605efcc2c8e905395c1b790e38d52d80
#
_entry.id   605efcc2c8e905395c1b790e38d52d80
#
_cell.length_a   1.000
_cell.length_b   1.000
_cell.length_c   1.000
_cell.angle_alpha   90.00
_cell.angle_beta   90.00
_cell.angle_gamma   90.00
#
_symmetry.space_group_name_H-M   'P 1'
#
loop_
_entity.id
_entity.type
_entity.pdbx_description
1 polymer ?
#
loop_
_entity_poly.entity_id
_entity_poly.type
_entity_poly.pdbx_seq_one_letter_code
_entity_poly.pdbx_strand_id
1 'polypeptide(L)'
;MPGAKTIVCVLAHQEERRIAACLGSLPLDDPAIAVHVVVNGSIDRTAAIASSVGGDRVTVHDWPQGGKARSWNRFVFDTPGIDGRAFVFVDGDAEVVPGSVEALAASLAADPGLNAVSGMPRNGRRAKDYQRGMLSEHGMFGDLYALSGDFVARMRRSGLRLPEDLVGDDGLLCALAKADLQSEREWREDRVHVCPNAGFLCEPASLFSPETMRLQYRRMINYSVRHFQNRILTSVMRGEGAGSLPGRLAELYPEWLDRLAPRAHPALWWFDRKALARMRAATGG
;
A
#
# COMPACT_ATOMS: atom_id res chain seq x y z
N MET A 1 -21.79 -6.24 21.95
CA MET A 1 -21.32 -6.44 20.56
C MET A 1 -20.11 -7.34 20.64
N PRO A 2 -20.00 -8.46 19.90
CA PRO A 2 -18.75 -9.19 19.82
C PRO A 2 -17.67 -8.20 19.36
N GLY A 3 -16.51 -8.19 20.04
CA GLY A 3 -15.48 -7.19 19.88
C GLY A 3 -15.11 -7.04 18.40
N ALA A 4 -15.19 -5.83 17.87
CA ALA A 4 -14.85 -5.56 16.49
C ALA A 4 -13.39 -5.94 16.26
N LYS A 5 -13.14 -6.86 15.34
CA LYS A 5 -11.84 -7.47 15.06
C LYS A 5 -10.86 -6.46 14.43
N THR A 6 -9.58 -6.69 14.61
CA THR A 6 -8.56 -6.14 13.74
C THR A 6 -8.50 -7.00 12.48
N ILE A 7 -8.63 -6.39 11.32
CA ILE A 7 -8.54 -7.06 10.02
C ILE A 7 -7.11 -6.88 9.50
N VAL A 8 -6.41 -7.98 9.25
CA VAL A 8 -5.11 -7.96 8.58
C VAL A 8 -5.30 -8.41 7.14
N CYS A 9 -4.86 -7.60 6.20
CA CYS A 9 -4.86 -7.89 4.76
C CYS A 9 -3.43 -7.98 4.25
N VAL A 10 -2.99 -9.15 3.88
CA VAL A 10 -1.70 -9.38 3.22
C VAL A 10 -1.92 -9.28 1.71
N LEU A 11 -1.26 -8.34 1.05
CA LEU A 11 -1.31 -8.16 -0.41
C LEU A 11 -0.10 -8.85 -1.05
N ALA A 12 -0.31 -9.94 -1.77
CA ALA A 12 0.74 -10.78 -2.33
C ALA A 12 0.67 -10.89 -3.85
N HIS A 13 1.82 -10.76 -4.53
CA HIS A 13 1.97 -10.97 -5.96
C HIS A 13 3.30 -11.63 -6.28
N GLN A 14 3.28 -12.90 -6.73
CA GLN A 14 4.48 -13.69 -7.04
C GLN A 14 5.42 -13.84 -5.81
N GLU A 15 4.85 -14.19 -4.65
CA GLU A 15 5.55 -14.26 -3.37
C GLU A 15 5.72 -15.71 -2.86
N GLU A 16 5.78 -16.72 -3.73
CA GLU A 16 5.91 -18.11 -3.31
C GLU A 16 7.12 -18.37 -2.39
N ARG A 17 8.18 -17.55 -2.47
CA ARG A 17 9.38 -17.69 -1.63
C ARG A 17 9.24 -17.04 -0.27
N ARG A 18 8.32 -16.07 -0.10
CA ARG A 18 8.28 -15.19 1.10
C ARG A 18 6.97 -15.25 1.85
N ILE A 19 5.87 -15.57 1.18
CA ILE A 19 4.55 -15.56 1.80
C ILE A 19 4.47 -16.41 3.08
N ALA A 20 5.22 -17.54 3.15
CA ALA A 20 5.25 -18.37 4.35
C ALA A 20 5.90 -17.66 5.54
N ALA A 21 7.02 -16.93 5.32
CA ALA A 21 7.67 -16.14 6.36
C ALA A 21 6.81 -14.94 6.79
N CYS A 22 6.19 -14.26 5.82
CA CYS A 22 5.23 -13.19 6.10
C CYS A 22 4.11 -13.68 7.01
N LEU A 23 3.43 -14.77 6.66
CA LEU A 23 2.34 -15.33 7.49
C LEU A 23 2.82 -15.83 8.84
N GLY A 24 4.00 -16.47 8.91
CA GLY A 24 4.60 -16.91 10.17
C GLY A 24 4.98 -15.79 11.13
N SER A 25 5.07 -14.55 10.65
CA SER A 25 5.33 -13.36 11.46
C SER A 25 4.08 -12.68 12.01
N LEU A 26 2.88 -13.11 11.57
CA LEU A 26 1.60 -12.54 11.99
C LEU A 26 1.02 -13.28 13.21
N PRO A 27 0.22 -12.61 14.05
CA PRO A 27 -0.42 -13.20 15.23
C PRO A 27 -1.65 -14.04 14.83
N LEU A 28 -1.44 -15.16 14.13
CA LEU A 28 -2.50 -16.00 13.57
C LEU A 28 -3.37 -16.68 14.64
N ASP A 29 -2.87 -16.84 15.85
CA ASP A 29 -3.58 -17.51 16.96
C ASP A 29 -4.43 -16.55 17.81
N ASP A 30 -4.39 -15.23 17.54
CA ASP A 30 -5.20 -14.26 18.25
C ASP A 30 -6.63 -14.21 17.68
N PRO A 31 -7.67 -14.62 18.44
CA PRO A 31 -9.06 -14.62 17.97
C PRO A 31 -9.62 -13.20 17.71
N ALA A 32 -8.98 -12.16 18.21
CA ALA A 32 -9.35 -10.77 17.94
C ALA A 32 -8.85 -10.27 16.58
N ILE A 33 -8.02 -11.05 15.90
CA ILE A 33 -7.41 -10.71 14.61
C ILE A 33 -7.95 -11.67 13.54
N ALA A 34 -8.43 -11.13 12.42
CA ALA A 34 -8.81 -11.90 11.26
C ALA A 34 -7.81 -11.63 10.14
N VAL A 35 -7.12 -12.67 9.65
CA VAL A 35 -6.09 -12.56 8.63
C VAL A 35 -6.63 -13.00 7.28
N HIS A 36 -6.48 -12.12 6.29
CA HIS A 36 -6.83 -12.34 4.90
C HIS A 36 -5.58 -12.20 4.03
N VAL A 37 -5.40 -13.12 3.09
CA VAL A 37 -4.36 -13.01 2.06
C VAL A 37 -5.03 -12.76 0.72
N VAL A 38 -4.69 -11.66 0.10
CA VAL A 38 -5.12 -11.30 -1.24
C VAL A 38 -3.99 -11.60 -2.21
N VAL A 39 -4.13 -12.69 -2.94
CA VAL A 39 -3.20 -13.06 -4.02
C VAL A 39 -3.71 -12.42 -5.31
N ASN A 40 -2.96 -11.46 -5.84
CA ASN A 40 -3.41 -10.64 -6.96
C ASN A 40 -2.63 -10.96 -8.24
N GLY A 41 -3.24 -11.77 -9.13
CA GLY A 41 -2.67 -12.11 -10.43
C GLY A 41 -1.37 -12.91 -10.35
N SER A 42 -1.16 -13.69 -9.30
CA SER A 42 -0.01 -14.61 -9.20
C SER A 42 -0.24 -15.84 -10.06
N ILE A 43 0.83 -16.32 -10.70
CA ILE A 43 0.84 -17.57 -11.48
C ILE A 43 1.77 -18.62 -10.87
N ASP A 44 2.41 -18.29 -9.75
CA ASP A 44 3.26 -19.17 -8.96
C ASP A 44 2.46 -19.86 -7.83
N ARG A 45 3.15 -20.50 -6.89
CA ARG A 45 2.51 -21.21 -5.79
C ARG A 45 2.11 -20.35 -4.60
N THR A 46 2.07 -19.01 -4.72
CA THR A 46 1.75 -18.08 -3.62
C THR A 46 0.45 -18.46 -2.92
N ALA A 47 -0.65 -18.66 -3.67
CA ALA A 47 -1.96 -19.01 -3.09
C ALA A 47 -1.95 -20.36 -2.38
N ALA A 48 -1.35 -21.37 -2.99
CA ALA A 48 -1.27 -22.72 -2.41
C ALA A 48 -0.45 -22.73 -1.10
N ILE A 49 0.67 -21.99 -1.07
CA ILE A 49 1.51 -21.87 0.12
C ILE A 49 0.76 -21.10 1.22
N ALA A 50 0.11 -19.98 0.87
CA ALA A 50 -0.68 -19.20 1.83
C ALA A 50 -1.78 -20.06 2.48
N SER A 51 -2.50 -20.85 1.70
CA SER A 51 -3.54 -21.77 2.21
C SER A 51 -2.94 -22.86 3.09
N SER A 52 -1.80 -23.44 2.69
CA SER A 52 -1.16 -24.52 3.45
C SER A 52 -0.60 -24.04 4.80
N VAL A 53 0.02 -22.85 4.83
CA VAL A 53 0.61 -22.29 6.05
C VAL A 53 -0.47 -21.71 6.98
N GLY A 54 -1.46 -21.04 6.41
CA GLY A 54 -2.53 -20.39 7.16
C GLY A 54 -3.56 -21.36 7.74
N GLY A 55 -3.86 -22.45 7.01
CA GLY A 55 -4.94 -23.37 7.38
C GLY A 55 -6.26 -22.63 7.59
N ASP A 56 -7.00 -23.02 8.63
CA ASP A 56 -8.29 -22.39 8.98
C ASP A 56 -8.17 -21.00 9.62
N ARG A 57 -6.94 -20.54 9.90
CA ARG A 57 -6.66 -19.23 10.54
C ARG A 57 -6.55 -18.08 9.53
N VAL A 58 -6.47 -18.40 8.24
CA VAL A 58 -6.26 -17.42 7.16
C VAL A 58 -7.31 -17.63 6.06
N THR A 59 -7.95 -16.54 5.64
CA THR A 59 -8.82 -16.55 4.47
C THR A 59 -8.02 -16.12 3.24
N VAL A 60 -7.86 -17.02 2.27
CA VAL A 60 -7.14 -16.72 1.02
C VAL A 60 -8.11 -16.30 -0.08
N HIS A 61 -7.87 -15.13 -0.66
CA HIS A 61 -8.57 -14.61 -1.84
C HIS A 61 -7.61 -14.68 -3.03
N ASP A 62 -7.82 -15.65 -3.91
CA ASP A 62 -7.00 -15.79 -5.13
C ASP A 62 -7.72 -15.14 -6.31
N TRP A 63 -7.20 -13.99 -6.75
CA TRP A 63 -7.81 -13.21 -7.83
C TRP A 63 -6.92 -13.20 -9.07
N PRO A 64 -7.46 -13.57 -10.25
CA PRO A 64 -6.66 -13.71 -11.47
C PRO A 64 -6.16 -12.38 -12.03
N GLN A 65 -6.81 -11.27 -11.69
CA GLN A 65 -6.42 -9.95 -12.16
C GLN A 65 -5.39 -9.31 -11.22
N GLY A 66 -4.21 -9.02 -11.73
CA GLY A 66 -3.17 -8.31 -11.00
C GLY A 66 -3.44 -6.81 -10.86
N GLY A 67 -2.76 -6.20 -9.89
CA GLY A 67 -2.82 -4.77 -9.58
C GLY A 67 -3.09 -4.52 -8.10
N LYS A 68 -2.10 -3.99 -7.37
CA LYS A 68 -2.19 -3.79 -5.92
C LYS A 68 -3.36 -2.88 -5.55
N ALA A 69 -3.48 -1.70 -6.17
CA ALA A 69 -4.56 -0.76 -5.89
C ALA A 69 -5.95 -1.33 -6.23
N ARG A 70 -6.10 -2.04 -7.38
CA ARG A 70 -7.34 -2.75 -7.73
C ARG A 70 -7.72 -3.78 -6.67
N SER A 71 -6.77 -4.59 -6.25
CA SER A 71 -7.00 -5.64 -5.24
C SER A 71 -7.28 -5.06 -3.86
N TRP A 72 -6.63 -3.97 -3.51
CA TRP A 72 -6.94 -3.20 -2.32
C TRP A 72 -8.39 -2.71 -2.35
N ASN A 73 -8.83 -2.09 -3.45
CA ASN A 73 -10.21 -1.65 -3.63
C ASN A 73 -11.20 -2.82 -3.49
N ARG A 74 -10.93 -3.92 -4.18
CA ARG A 74 -11.80 -5.09 -4.13
C ARG A 74 -11.91 -5.66 -2.72
N PHE A 75 -10.81 -5.72 -2.00
CA PHE A 75 -10.81 -6.17 -0.61
C PHE A 75 -11.63 -5.25 0.28
N VAL A 76 -11.37 -3.94 0.20
CA VAL A 76 -12.02 -2.96 1.08
C VAL A 76 -13.49 -2.73 0.74
N PHE A 77 -13.85 -2.67 -0.53
CA PHE A 77 -15.22 -2.26 -0.93
C PHE A 77 -16.13 -3.42 -1.33
N ASP A 78 -15.57 -4.48 -1.92
CA ASP A 78 -16.37 -5.47 -2.63
C ASP A 78 -16.36 -6.84 -1.94
N THR A 79 -15.52 -7.03 -0.91
CA THR A 79 -15.47 -8.29 -0.14
C THR A 79 -16.45 -8.23 1.02
N PRO A 80 -17.49 -9.11 1.04
CA PRO A 80 -18.50 -9.08 2.09
C PRO A 80 -17.93 -9.53 3.45
N GLY A 81 -18.48 -9.00 4.53
CA GLY A 81 -18.14 -9.41 5.91
C GLY A 81 -16.79 -8.89 6.41
N ILE A 82 -16.15 -7.97 5.70
CA ILE A 82 -14.90 -7.35 6.12
C ILE A 82 -15.21 -6.09 6.93
N ASP A 83 -15.42 -6.27 8.24
CA ASP A 83 -15.68 -5.18 9.18
C ASP A 83 -14.75 -5.26 10.39
N GLY A 84 -14.10 -4.13 10.73
CA GLY A 84 -13.13 -4.07 11.81
C GLY A 84 -12.97 -2.67 12.38
N ARG A 85 -12.36 -2.60 13.57
CA ARG A 85 -11.95 -1.32 14.18
C ARG A 85 -10.66 -0.79 13.57
N ALA A 86 -9.80 -1.68 13.12
CA ALA A 86 -8.55 -1.38 12.44
C ALA A 86 -8.37 -2.31 11.26
N PHE A 87 -7.84 -1.78 10.17
CA PHE A 87 -7.48 -2.49 8.96
C PHE A 87 -5.97 -2.38 8.77
N VAL A 88 -5.24 -3.45 9.05
CA VAL A 88 -3.79 -3.52 8.90
C VAL A 88 -3.47 -4.11 7.53
N PHE A 89 -2.67 -3.42 6.74
CA PHE A 89 -2.21 -3.87 5.43
C PHE A 89 -0.73 -4.22 5.51
N VAL A 90 -0.38 -5.35 4.91
CA VAL A 90 0.97 -5.92 4.90
C VAL A 90 1.32 -6.33 3.48
N ASP A 91 2.52 -6.01 3.00
CA ASP A 91 3.02 -6.55 1.73
C ASP A 91 3.47 -8.01 1.92
N GLY A 92 3.15 -8.89 0.96
CA GLY A 92 3.40 -10.33 1.06
C GLY A 92 4.88 -10.73 1.12
N ASP A 93 5.80 -9.76 0.93
CA ASP A 93 7.24 -9.91 1.06
C ASP A 93 7.83 -9.31 2.34
N ALA A 94 7.01 -8.77 3.22
CA ALA A 94 7.41 -8.21 4.49
C ALA A 94 7.22 -9.22 5.64
N GLU A 95 8.17 -9.27 6.57
CA GLU A 95 8.03 -9.95 7.85
C GLU A 95 7.71 -8.91 8.93
N VAL A 96 6.59 -9.09 9.62
CA VAL A 96 6.12 -8.15 10.65
C VAL A 96 6.84 -8.43 11.96
N VAL A 97 7.39 -7.38 12.59
CA VAL A 97 8.01 -7.52 13.92
C VAL A 97 6.93 -7.88 14.95
N PRO A 98 7.16 -8.86 15.84
CA PRO A 98 6.19 -9.28 16.85
C PRO A 98 5.62 -8.11 17.66
N GLY A 99 4.29 -8.11 17.88
CA GLY A 99 3.57 -7.04 18.57
C GLY A 99 3.23 -5.81 17.71
N SER A 100 3.65 -5.78 16.44
CA SER A 100 3.42 -4.62 15.58
C SER A 100 1.96 -4.45 15.15
N VAL A 101 1.25 -5.54 14.87
CA VAL A 101 -0.19 -5.49 14.52
C VAL A 101 -0.99 -4.91 15.68
N GLU A 102 -0.73 -5.40 16.87
CA GLU A 102 -1.36 -4.95 18.11
C GLU A 102 -1.01 -3.48 18.42
N ALA A 103 0.25 -3.08 18.22
CA ALA A 103 0.69 -1.70 18.45
C ALA A 103 0.02 -0.71 17.49
N LEU A 104 -0.15 -1.08 16.21
CA LEU A 104 -0.88 -0.27 15.24
C LEU A 104 -2.36 -0.12 15.63
N ALA A 105 -3.02 -1.24 15.97
CA ALA A 105 -4.41 -1.24 16.40
C ALA A 105 -4.62 -0.44 17.70
N ALA A 106 -3.71 -0.59 18.66
CA ALA A 106 -3.74 0.16 19.91
C ALA A 106 -3.55 1.67 19.69
N SER A 107 -2.66 2.08 18.78
CA SER A 107 -2.47 3.49 18.42
C SER A 107 -3.74 4.12 17.86
N LEU A 108 -4.45 3.41 16.96
CA LEU A 108 -5.75 3.88 16.42
C LEU A 108 -6.84 3.92 17.47
N ALA A 109 -6.84 2.99 18.43
CA ALA A 109 -7.82 2.96 19.51
C ALA A 109 -7.58 4.06 20.55
N ALA A 110 -6.33 4.47 20.76
CA ALA A 110 -5.96 5.49 21.73
C ALA A 110 -6.29 6.91 21.26
N ASP A 111 -6.30 7.14 19.95
CA ASP A 111 -6.62 8.46 19.37
C ASP A 111 -7.66 8.33 18.22
N PRO A 112 -8.93 8.63 18.49
CA PRO A 112 -9.99 8.62 17.48
C PRO A 112 -9.81 9.66 16.35
N GLY A 113 -8.91 10.62 16.50
CA GLY A 113 -8.56 11.60 15.46
C GLY A 113 -7.67 11.03 14.36
N LEU A 114 -7.07 9.85 14.60
CA LEU A 114 -6.20 9.20 13.62
C LEU A 114 -7.00 8.49 12.53
N ASN A 115 -6.68 8.80 11.29
CA ASN A 115 -7.15 8.08 10.13
C ASN A 115 -6.24 6.90 9.77
N ALA A 116 -4.93 7.06 9.98
CA ALA A 116 -3.94 6.05 9.65
C ALA A 116 -2.76 6.01 10.62
N VAL A 117 -2.13 4.84 10.73
CA VAL A 117 -0.88 4.63 11.50
C VAL A 117 0.06 3.79 10.67
N SER A 118 1.33 4.16 10.58
CA SER A 118 2.35 3.43 9.83
C SER A 118 3.35 2.73 10.75
N GLY A 119 3.73 1.50 10.41
CA GLY A 119 4.93 0.85 10.91
C GLY A 119 6.19 1.37 10.21
N MET A 120 7.37 1.03 10.74
CA MET A 120 8.66 1.50 10.24
C MET A 120 9.56 0.35 9.75
N PRO A 121 10.36 0.54 8.69
CA PRO A 121 11.36 -0.44 8.30
C PRO A 121 12.41 -0.61 9.42
N ARG A 122 12.75 -1.87 9.75
CA ARG A 122 13.72 -2.20 10.81
C ARG A 122 15.06 -2.62 10.27
N ASN A 123 15.15 -2.97 9.00
CA ASN A 123 16.38 -3.36 8.32
C ASN A 123 16.56 -2.58 7.00
N GLY A 124 17.69 -2.80 6.37
CA GLY A 124 18.06 -2.13 5.13
C GLY A 124 19.02 -0.95 5.35
N ARG A 125 19.85 -0.68 4.33
CA ARG A 125 20.93 0.32 4.39
C ARG A 125 20.46 1.74 4.76
N ARG A 126 19.23 2.09 4.38
CA ARG A 126 18.63 3.43 4.58
C ARG A 126 17.48 3.43 5.58
N ALA A 127 17.33 2.35 6.37
CA ALA A 127 16.21 2.25 7.32
C ALA A 127 16.13 3.45 8.27
N LYS A 128 17.27 3.87 8.84
CA LYS A 128 17.34 5.03 9.74
C LYS A 128 16.95 6.36 9.06
N ASP A 129 17.28 6.52 7.77
CA ASP A 129 16.91 7.72 7.01
C ASP A 129 15.41 7.73 6.74
N TYR A 130 14.84 6.58 6.33
CA TYR A 130 13.40 6.43 6.17
C TYR A 130 12.64 6.65 7.47
N GLN A 131 13.10 6.07 8.58
CA GLN A 131 12.47 6.28 9.90
C GLN A 131 12.44 7.77 10.28
N ARG A 132 13.55 8.49 10.10
CA ARG A 132 13.62 9.94 10.38
C ARG A 132 12.67 10.74 9.50
N GLY A 133 12.65 10.46 8.18
CA GLY A 133 11.74 11.11 7.24
C GLY A 133 10.28 10.84 7.57
N MET A 134 9.93 9.59 7.86
CA MET A 134 8.56 9.22 8.25
C MET A 134 8.09 9.95 9.51
N LEU A 135 8.94 10.01 10.54
CA LEU A 135 8.61 10.70 11.79
C LEU A 135 8.45 12.21 11.60
N SER A 136 9.28 12.84 10.73
CA SER A 136 9.19 14.28 10.48
C SER A 136 8.03 14.68 9.57
N GLU A 137 7.63 13.79 8.66
CA GLU A 137 6.63 14.06 7.62
C GLU A 137 5.29 13.36 7.89
N HIS A 138 5.16 12.64 9.01
CA HIS A 138 4.02 11.77 9.30
C HIS A 138 3.70 10.87 8.08
N GLY A 139 4.75 10.21 7.56
CA GLY A 139 4.68 9.43 6.34
C GLY A 139 4.11 8.03 6.55
N MET A 140 3.57 7.42 5.50
CA MET A 140 3.21 6.01 5.48
C MET A 140 4.17 5.20 4.63
N PHE A 141 4.35 3.92 5.01
CA PHE A 141 5.13 2.96 4.26
C PHE A 141 4.23 1.78 3.84
N GLY A 142 4.28 1.40 2.57
CA GLY A 142 3.36 0.44 1.98
C GLY A 142 3.46 -0.98 2.53
N ASP A 143 4.62 -1.34 3.12
CA ASP A 143 4.87 -2.69 3.63
C ASP A 143 4.14 -3.00 4.94
N LEU A 144 3.83 -1.98 5.77
CA LEU A 144 3.06 -2.13 7.00
C LEU A 144 2.39 -0.82 7.42
N TYR A 145 1.06 -0.76 7.34
CA TYR A 145 0.27 0.35 7.84
C TYR A 145 -1.11 -0.10 8.30
N ALA A 146 -1.79 0.73 9.05
CA ALA A 146 -3.16 0.51 9.48
C ALA A 146 -4.03 1.74 9.19
N LEU A 147 -5.29 1.48 8.83
CA LEU A 147 -6.34 2.49 8.70
C LEU A 147 -7.38 2.28 9.81
N SER A 148 -7.93 3.37 10.35
CA SER A 148 -9.03 3.25 11.32
C SER A 148 -10.29 2.72 10.63
N GLY A 149 -11.08 1.93 11.37
CA GLY A 149 -12.34 1.41 10.86
C GLY A 149 -13.32 2.52 10.46
N ASP A 150 -13.31 3.65 11.18
CA ASP A 150 -14.11 4.81 10.82
C ASP A 150 -13.66 5.43 9.50
N PHE A 151 -12.38 5.61 9.28
CA PHE A 151 -11.85 6.12 8.02
C PHE A 151 -12.24 5.22 6.84
N VAL A 152 -12.07 3.90 6.97
CA VAL A 152 -12.50 2.93 5.97
C VAL A 152 -14.03 2.99 5.73
N ALA A 153 -14.82 3.12 6.79
CA ALA A 153 -16.26 3.27 6.66
C ALA A 153 -16.65 4.56 5.93
N ARG A 154 -15.93 5.67 6.15
CA ARG A 154 -16.14 6.93 5.41
C ARG A 154 -15.74 6.80 3.95
N MET A 155 -14.62 6.13 3.62
CA MET A 155 -14.24 5.82 2.25
C MET A 155 -15.34 5.00 1.54
N ARG A 156 -15.87 3.97 2.21
CA ARG A 156 -16.95 3.14 1.65
C ARG A 156 -18.22 3.95 1.39
N ARG A 157 -18.64 4.81 2.33
CA ARG A 157 -19.83 5.66 2.17
C ARG A 157 -19.69 6.69 1.05
N SER A 158 -18.50 7.24 0.87
CA SER A 158 -18.23 8.20 -0.23
C SER A 158 -18.02 7.52 -1.58
N GLY A 159 -17.80 6.20 -1.61
CA GLY A 159 -17.43 5.47 -2.83
C GLY A 159 -16.03 5.81 -3.35
N LEU A 160 -15.20 6.49 -2.54
CA LEU A 160 -13.89 6.95 -2.95
C LEU A 160 -12.91 5.79 -3.01
N ARG A 161 -12.54 5.40 -4.22
CA ARG A 161 -11.62 4.29 -4.51
C ARG A 161 -10.26 4.81 -4.97
N LEU A 162 -9.24 3.99 -4.84
CA LEU A 162 -7.94 4.27 -5.44
C LEU A 162 -8.03 4.08 -6.96
N PRO A 163 -7.36 4.88 -7.79
CA PRO A 163 -7.20 4.57 -9.21
C PRO A 163 -6.60 3.18 -9.40
N GLU A 164 -7.23 2.31 -10.20
CA GLU A 164 -6.88 0.89 -10.30
C GLU A 164 -5.45 0.62 -10.82
N ASP A 165 -4.92 1.54 -11.61
CA ASP A 165 -3.58 1.50 -12.22
C ASP A 165 -2.54 2.31 -11.44
N LEU A 166 -2.85 2.71 -10.22
CA LEU A 166 -1.95 3.44 -9.33
C LEU A 166 -0.74 2.58 -8.94
N VAL A 167 0.44 3.18 -9.04
CA VAL A 167 1.70 2.62 -8.55
C VAL A 167 2.11 3.35 -7.26
N GLY A 168 2.08 2.64 -6.13
CA GLY A 168 2.36 3.23 -4.81
C GLY A 168 1.11 3.80 -4.15
N ASP A 169 0.24 2.89 -3.75
CA ASP A 169 -1.02 3.13 -3.06
C ASP A 169 -0.85 3.84 -1.70
N ASP A 170 0.22 3.53 -0.98
CA ASP A 170 0.60 4.11 0.30
C ASP A 170 0.66 5.65 0.28
N GLY A 171 1.23 6.23 -0.77
CA GLY A 171 1.33 7.69 -0.89
C GLY A 171 -0.04 8.37 -1.04
N LEU A 172 -0.93 7.81 -1.86
CA LEU A 172 -2.28 8.37 -2.02
C LEU A 172 -3.12 8.12 -0.76
N LEU A 173 -3.04 6.94 -0.15
CA LEU A 173 -3.75 6.66 1.10
C LEU A 173 -3.31 7.59 2.23
N CYS A 174 -2.01 7.88 2.34
CA CYS A 174 -1.49 8.87 3.28
C CYS A 174 -2.07 10.26 3.01
N ALA A 175 -2.11 10.70 1.75
CA ALA A 175 -2.69 11.98 1.38
C ALA A 175 -4.21 12.05 1.67
N LEU A 176 -4.95 10.99 1.35
CA LEU A 176 -6.38 10.88 1.66
C LEU A 176 -6.65 10.89 3.16
N ALA A 177 -5.80 10.22 3.96
CA ALA A 177 -5.90 10.21 5.41
C ALA A 177 -5.65 11.60 6.00
N LYS A 178 -4.61 12.31 5.54
CA LYS A 178 -4.30 13.67 5.99
C LYS A 178 -5.33 14.69 5.56
N ALA A 179 -5.86 14.58 4.34
CA ALA A 179 -6.89 15.45 3.79
C ALA A 179 -8.33 15.06 4.21
N ASP A 180 -8.48 14.01 5.00
CA ASP A 180 -9.79 13.51 5.46
C ASP A 180 -10.78 13.24 4.33
N LEU A 181 -10.29 12.59 3.26
CA LEU A 181 -11.04 12.29 2.03
C LEU A 181 -11.53 13.53 1.25
N GLN A 182 -10.99 14.71 1.55
CA GLN A 182 -11.37 15.97 0.92
C GLN A 182 -10.25 16.53 0.03
N SER A 183 -10.05 17.84 0.02
CA SER A 183 -8.97 18.48 -0.71
C SER A 183 -7.75 18.75 0.19
N GLU A 184 -6.63 19.16 -0.41
CA GLU A 184 -5.43 19.55 0.33
C GLU A 184 -5.68 20.73 1.31
N ARG A 185 -6.78 21.46 1.19
CA ARG A 185 -7.17 22.54 2.15
C ARG A 185 -7.47 21.99 3.54
N GLU A 186 -7.92 20.73 3.62
CA GLU A 186 -8.24 20.04 4.87
C GLU A 186 -7.05 19.23 5.42
N TRP A 187 -5.87 19.44 4.84
CA TRP A 187 -4.66 18.70 5.20
C TRP A 187 -4.24 18.93 6.64
N ARG A 188 -4.09 17.84 7.40
CA ARG A 188 -3.59 17.82 8.76
C ARG A 188 -2.63 16.66 8.95
N GLU A 189 -1.41 16.96 9.37
CA GLU A 189 -0.35 15.95 9.61
C GLU A 189 -0.72 15.01 10.76
N ASP A 190 -1.38 15.53 11.78
CA ASP A 190 -1.76 14.79 12.99
C ASP A 190 -2.82 13.70 12.78
N ARG A 191 -3.43 13.61 11.61
CA ARG A 191 -4.34 12.49 11.24
C ARG A 191 -3.59 11.21 10.86
N VAL A 192 -2.28 11.28 10.66
CA VAL A 192 -1.43 10.13 10.35
C VAL A 192 -0.31 10.05 11.39
N HIS A 193 -0.19 8.91 12.07
CA HIS A 193 0.84 8.67 13.06
C HIS A 193 1.86 7.63 12.57
N VAL A 194 3.11 7.77 12.98
CA VAL A 194 4.15 6.76 12.77
C VAL A 194 4.40 6.07 14.11
N CYS A 195 4.07 4.78 14.21
CA CYS A 195 4.19 4.02 15.44
C CYS A 195 5.63 3.50 15.64
N PRO A 196 6.39 4.03 16.62
CA PRO A 196 7.76 3.59 16.85
C PRO A 196 7.86 2.13 17.31
N ASN A 197 6.79 1.56 17.87
CA ASN A 197 6.75 0.19 18.36
C ASN A 197 6.31 -0.82 17.30
N ALA A 198 5.85 -0.36 16.13
CA ALA A 198 5.51 -1.21 15.00
C ALA A 198 6.59 -1.19 13.93
N GLY A 199 6.90 -2.33 13.35
CA GLY A 199 7.90 -2.40 12.31
C GLY A 199 7.84 -3.67 11.48
N PHE A 200 8.60 -3.66 10.40
CA PHE A 200 8.71 -4.76 9.46
C PHE A 200 10.15 -4.93 8.96
N LEU A 201 10.44 -6.12 8.48
CA LEU A 201 11.70 -6.50 7.86
C LEU A 201 11.43 -6.81 6.39
N CYS A 202 12.25 -6.26 5.49
CA CYS A 202 12.26 -6.63 4.07
C CYS A 202 13.45 -7.51 3.77
N GLU A 203 13.31 -8.45 2.84
CA GLU A 203 14.44 -9.24 2.38
C GLU A 203 15.48 -8.33 1.71
N PRO A 204 16.76 -8.41 2.10
CA PRO A 204 17.82 -7.65 1.44
C PRO A 204 17.94 -8.06 -0.03
N ALA A 205 17.85 -7.09 -0.95
CA ALA A 205 18.05 -7.36 -2.37
C ALA A 205 19.49 -7.86 -2.61
N SER A 206 19.64 -9.10 -3.06
CA SER A 206 20.93 -9.64 -3.53
C SER A 206 21.27 -9.02 -4.89
N LEU A 207 22.43 -8.37 -5.01
CA LEU A 207 22.87 -7.74 -6.26
C LEU A 207 23.51 -8.76 -7.26
N PHE A 208 23.61 -10.04 -6.89
CA PHE A 208 24.38 -11.03 -7.64
C PHE A 208 23.53 -11.99 -8.50
N SER A 209 22.22 -11.81 -8.58
CA SER A 209 21.33 -12.64 -9.39
C SER A 209 20.79 -11.85 -10.60
N PRO A 210 20.80 -12.42 -11.82
CA PRO A 210 20.15 -11.81 -12.99
C PRO A 210 18.66 -11.54 -12.79
N GLU A 211 17.98 -12.39 -12.02
CA GLU A 211 16.57 -12.22 -11.66
C GLU A 211 16.38 -10.97 -10.79
N THR A 212 17.24 -10.80 -9.78
CA THR A 212 17.24 -9.61 -8.91
C THR A 212 17.53 -8.34 -9.72
N MET A 213 18.46 -8.39 -10.68
CA MET A 213 18.73 -7.24 -11.55
C MET A 213 17.51 -6.87 -12.41
N ARG A 214 16.79 -7.85 -12.98
CA ARG A 214 15.53 -7.61 -13.71
C ARG A 214 14.44 -7.03 -12.81
N LEU A 215 14.33 -7.53 -11.58
CA LEU A 215 13.39 -7.01 -10.59
C LEU A 215 13.73 -5.56 -10.24
N GLN A 216 14.99 -5.25 -9.96
CA GLN A 216 15.44 -3.88 -9.67
C GLN A 216 15.20 -2.94 -10.86
N TYR A 217 15.46 -3.39 -12.09
CA TYR A 217 15.15 -2.61 -13.28
C TYR A 217 13.66 -2.26 -13.38
N ARG A 218 12.77 -3.25 -13.15
CA ARG A 218 11.31 -3.02 -13.11
C ARG A 218 10.91 -2.07 -11.97
N ARG A 219 11.49 -2.24 -10.79
CA ARG A 219 11.27 -1.36 -9.63
C ARG A 219 11.65 0.09 -9.95
N MET A 220 12.79 0.33 -10.61
CA MET A 220 13.21 1.67 -11.01
C MET A 220 12.24 2.32 -11.99
N ILE A 221 11.70 1.57 -12.96
CA ILE A 221 10.65 2.08 -13.88
C ILE A 221 9.38 2.40 -13.07
N ASN A 222 8.96 1.52 -12.15
CA ASN A 222 7.79 1.77 -11.31
C ASN A 222 7.97 3.00 -10.41
N TYR A 223 9.15 3.23 -9.84
CA TYR A 223 9.44 4.46 -9.09
C TYR A 223 9.31 5.71 -9.96
N SER A 224 9.71 5.63 -11.24
CA SER A 224 9.53 6.73 -12.17
C SER A 224 8.05 6.93 -12.58
N VAL A 225 7.29 5.85 -12.78
CA VAL A 225 5.83 5.94 -13.00
C VAL A 225 5.16 6.58 -11.78
N ARG A 226 5.47 6.08 -10.56
CA ARG A 226 4.97 6.65 -9.29
C ARG A 226 5.29 8.14 -9.18
N HIS A 227 6.52 8.55 -9.54
CA HIS A 227 6.90 9.96 -9.53
C HIS A 227 5.98 10.82 -10.40
N PHE A 228 5.67 10.39 -11.62
CA PHE A 228 4.79 11.14 -12.52
C PHE A 228 3.32 11.06 -12.08
N GLN A 229 2.85 9.89 -11.65
CA GLN A 229 1.51 9.74 -11.10
C GLN A 229 1.29 10.63 -9.88
N ASN A 230 2.27 10.72 -8.96
CA ASN A 230 2.17 11.61 -7.81
C ASN A 230 2.04 13.09 -8.21
N ARG A 231 2.70 13.53 -9.28
CA ARG A 231 2.52 14.91 -9.78
C ARG A 231 1.10 15.18 -10.26
N ILE A 232 0.50 14.22 -10.95
CA ILE A 232 -0.90 14.29 -11.39
C ILE A 232 -1.82 14.31 -10.17
N LEU A 233 -1.65 13.34 -9.27
CA LEU A 233 -2.45 13.23 -8.04
C LEU A 233 -2.38 14.47 -7.18
N THR A 234 -1.18 15.02 -6.97
CA THR A 234 -1.02 16.27 -6.20
C THR A 234 -1.82 17.41 -6.82
N SER A 235 -1.84 17.51 -8.15
CA SER A 235 -2.63 18.54 -8.82
C SER A 235 -4.13 18.34 -8.64
N VAL A 236 -4.63 17.11 -8.76
CA VAL A 236 -6.04 16.76 -8.52
C VAL A 236 -6.43 17.10 -7.08
N MET A 237 -5.62 16.63 -6.11
CA MET A 237 -5.89 16.86 -4.68
C MET A 237 -5.88 18.35 -4.28
N ARG A 238 -5.01 19.15 -4.93
CA ARG A 238 -4.96 20.62 -4.73
C ARG A 238 -6.12 21.37 -5.38
N GLY A 239 -6.53 20.91 -6.55
CA GLY A 239 -7.62 21.55 -7.31
C GLY A 239 -8.99 21.13 -6.78
N GLU A 240 -9.48 20.04 -7.30
CA GLU A 240 -10.84 19.55 -7.10
C GLU A 240 -11.01 18.66 -5.87
N GLY A 241 -9.90 18.14 -5.34
CA GLY A 241 -9.89 17.26 -4.17
C GLY A 241 -10.12 15.78 -4.50
N ALA A 242 -10.24 14.96 -3.44
CA ALA A 242 -10.29 13.51 -3.53
C ALA A 242 -11.51 12.99 -4.33
N GLY A 243 -12.63 13.71 -4.32
CA GLY A 243 -13.84 13.34 -5.05
C GLY A 243 -13.68 13.32 -6.58
N SER A 244 -12.64 13.95 -7.11
CA SER A 244 -12.32 13.99 -8.55
C SER A 244 -11.25 12.98 -8.98
N LEU A 245 -10.87 12.06 -8.10
CA LEU A 245 -9.96 10.99 -8.47
C LEU A 245 -10.62 10.08 -9.52
N PRO A 246 -9.94 9.81 -10.66
CA PRO A 246 -10.50 8.97 -11.71
C PRO A 246 -10.48 7.49 -11.29
N GLY A 247 -11.25 6.67 -11.95
CA GLY A 247 -11.19 5.22 -11.80
C GLY A 247 -9.84 4.64 -12.20
N ARG A 248 -9.19 5.25 -13.20
CA ARG A 248 -7.83 4.93 -13.66
C ARG A 248 -7.06 6.22 -13.94
N LEU A 249 -5.84 6.33 -13.44
CA LEU A 249 -4.97 7.49 -13.73
C LEU A 249 -4.65 7.64 -15.23
N ALA A 250 -4.68 6.55 -15.98
CA ALA A 250 -4.51 6.57 -17.42
C ALA A 250 -5.52 7.49 -18.14
N GLU A 251 -6.69 7.73 -17.55
CA GLU A 251 -7.70 8.66 -18.08
C GLU A 251 -7.20 10.12 -18.13
N LEU A 252 -6.31 10.49 -17.21
CA LEU A 252 -5.72 11.82 -17.13
C LEU A 252 -4.43 11.96 -17.97
N TYR A 253 -3.82 10.87 -18.42
CA TYR A 253 -2.54 10.92 -19.13
C TYR A 253 -2.56 11.77 -20.42
N PRO A 254 -3.61 11.78 -21.27
CA PRO A 254 -3.65 12.62 -22.47
C PRO A 254 -3.42 14.10 -22.18
N GLU A 255 -3.94 14.62 -21.07
CA GLU A 255 -3.79 16.04 -20.70
C GLU A 255 -2.44 16.35 -20.05
N TRP A 256 -1.80 15.34 -19.46
CA TRP A 256 -0.61 15.54 -18.64
C TRP A 256 0.70 15.18 -19.31
N LEU A 257 0.72 14.22 -20.23
CA LEU A 257 1.96 13.65 -20.78
C LEU A 257 2.84 14.68 -21.49
N ASP A 258 2.26 15.69 -22.13
CA ASP A 258 3.01 16.76 -22.78
C ASP A 258 3.64 17.76 -21.79
N ARG A 259 3.15 17.79 -20.56
CA ARG A 259 3.65 18.63 -19.46
C ARG A 259 4.67 17.92 -18.58
N LEU A 260 4.86 16.60 -18.79
CA LEU A 260 5.78 15.77 -18.01
C LEU A 260 7.09 15.58 -18.78
N ALA A 261 8.20 15.93 -18.14
CA ALA A 261 9.55 15.74 -18.66
C ALA A 261 10.38 14.86 -17.72
N PRO A 262 11.32 14.06 -18.29
CA PRO A 262 12.28 13.33 -17.47
C PRO A 262 13.07 14.26 -16.56
N ARG A 263 13.38 13.79 -15.35
CA ARG A 263 14.21 14.54 -14.40
C ARG A 263 15.63 14.75 -14.95
N ALA A 264 16.21 15.93 -14.70
CA ALA A 264 17.58 16.27 -15.07
C ALA A 264 18.63 15.56 -14.19
N HIS A 265 18.53 14.24 -14.09
CA HIS A 265 19.43 13.39 -13.30
C HIS A 265 19.86 12.19 -14.16
N PRO A 266 21.16 11.98 -14.46
CA PRO A 266 21.61 10.97 -15.41
C PRO A 266 21.08 9.56 -15.15
N ALA A 267 21.08 9.10 -13.88
CA ALA A 267 20.61 7.79 -13.52
C ALA A 267 19.08 7.63 -13.62
N LEU A 268 18.31 8.71 -13.41
CA LEU A 268 16.84 8.66 -13.42
C LEU A 268 16.25 8.95 -14.80
N TRP A 269 16.94 9.75 -15.60
CA TRP A 269 16.47 10.17 -16.92
C TRP A 269 16.06 9.00 -17.83
N TRP A 270 16.85 7.93 -17.83
CA TRP A 270 16.55 6.74 -18.61
C TRP A 270 15.25 6.06 -18.13
N PHE A 271 15.11 5.87 -16.82
CA PHE A 271 13.93 5.23 -16.23
C PHE A 271 12.69 6.10 -16.42
N ASP A 272 12.83 7.41 -16.31
CA ASP A 272 11.75 8.37 -16.55
C ASP A 272 11.25 8.30 -18.00
N ARG A 273 12.15 8.19 -18.98
CA ARG A 273 11.75 7.98 -20.40
C ARG A 273 10.98 6.68 -20.59
N LYS A 274 11.42 5.59 -19.94
CA LYS A 274 10.71 4.30 -19.98
C LYS A 274 9.34 4.38 -19.30
N ALA A 275 9.24 5.08 -18.19
CA ALA A 275 7.99 5.33 -17.49
C ALA A 275 7.00 6.13 -18.35
N LEU A 276 7.45 7.25 -18.95
CA LEU A 276 6.61 8.06 -19.83
C LEU A 276 6.16 7.29 -21.08
N ALA A 277 7.04 6.46 -21.67
CA ALA A 277 6.67 5.59 -22.79
C ALA A 277 5.59 4.57 -22.38
N ARG A 278 5.71 3.97 -21.18
CA ARG A 278 4.70 3.06 -20.63
C ARG A 278 3.36 3.78 -20.37
N MET A 279 3.41 5.00 -19.84
CA MET A 279 2.20 5.80 -19.57
C MET A 279 1.52 6.19 -20.90
N ARG A 280 2.27 6.55 -21.95
CA ARG A 280 1.72 6.79 -23.31
C ARG A 280 1.05 5.56 -23.90
N ALA A 281 1.66 4.39 -23.74
CA ALA A 281 1.06 3.14 -24.21
C ALA A 281 -0.26 2.79 -23.50
N ALA A 282 -0.44 3.24 -22.26
CA ALA A 282 -1.65 3.01 -21.49
C ALA A 282 -2.84 3.93 -21.88
N THR A 283 -2.63 4.97 -22.70
CA THR A 283 -3.70 5.86 -23.20
C THR A 283 -4.42 5.31 -24.43
N GLY A 284 -3.90 4.26 -25.05
CA GLY A 284 -4.41 3.69 -26.31
C GLY A 284 -5.13 2.35 -26.16
N GLY A 285 -5.48 1.94 -24.91
CA GLY A 285 -6.12 0.66 -24.62
C GLY A 285 -7.47 0.78 -23.92
#